data_4ed8a9f6a7f64fd8d7e0214a6a2fafd3
#
_entry.id   4ed8a9f6a7f64fd8d7e0214a6a2fafd3
#
_cell.length_a   1.000
_cell.length_b   1.000
_cell.length_c   1.000
_cell.angle_alpha   90.00
_cell.angle_beta   90.00
_cell.angle_gamma   90.00
#
_symmetry.space_group_name_H-M   'P 1'
#
loop_
_entity.id
_entity.type
_entity.pdbx_description
1 polymer ?
#
loop_
_entity_poly.entity_id
_entity_poly.type
_entity_poly.pdbx_seq_one_letter_code
_entity_poly.pdbx_strand_id
1 'polypeptide(L)'
;MGKRKLIALSMFVFLLVAALSSFAGPAGAQPNQLQYVVIYAEFKPADTEAGGRVLDELASQGLASVGVIRFDVLQQVDRRNFFALFEIWSSAQAFAAFENSSATQARFTQLAPLLEAPLDERDGNLLEGTVNPRSRHAEPRQIFVITHVDIEPQSVAQALPVLDTFVSDSASDPGVQTFALLSQSGTTNHFQLIEVFAHRQAFDAHVSAQHTLDFRDDLQSFIGAPYDERLYHFSSTGDATAGGHED
;
A
#
# COMPACT_ATOMS: atom_id res chain seq x y z
N MET A 1 57.35 52.20 46.89
CA MET A 1 56.57 51.27 47.71
C MET A 1 55.39 50.80 46.84
N GLY A 2 55.56 49.74 46.11
CA GLY A 2 54.55 49.24 45.17
C GLY A 2 54.03 47.93 45.64
N LYS A 3 52.73 47.80 45.86
CA LYS A 3 52.05 46.58 46.21
C LYS A 3 51.80 45.79 44.95
N ARG A 4 52.45 44.65 44.80
CA ARG A 4 52.16 43.68 43.72
C ARG A 4 50.91 42.84 44.13
N LYS A 5 49.86 42.92 43.32
CA LYS A 5 48.66 42.04 43.41
C LYS A 5 48.95 40.74 42.67
N LEU A 6 48.91 39.66 43.41
CA LEU A 6 48.85 38.32 42.81
C LEU A 6 47.48 38.11 42.16
N ILE A 7 47.48 37.76 40.89
CA ILE A 7 46.30 37.34 40.17
C ILE A 7 46.34 35.79 40.19
N ALA A 8 45.40 35.18 40.91
CA ALA A 8 45.20 33.75 40.92
C ALA A 8 44.49 33.35 39.60
N LEU A 9 45.19 32.56 38.79
CA LEU A 9 44.67 31.94 37.59
C LEU A 9 43.84 30.71 37.95
N SER A 10 42.52 30.88 37.93
CA SER A 10 41.59 29.77 38.14
C SER A 10 41.46 28.98 36.84
N MET A 11 42.01 27.75 36.84
CA MET A 11 41.94 26.81 35.71
C MET A 11 40.60 26.14 35.75
N PHE A 12 39.64 26.59 34.93
CA PHE A 12 38.39 25.87 34.69
C PHE A 12 38.68 24.67 33.79
N VAL A 13 38.64 23.50 34.37
CA VAL A 13 38.60 22.22 33.60
C VAL A 13 37.19 22.05 33.06
N PHE A 14 37.00 22.30 31.77
CA PHE A 14 35.78 21.91 31.07
C PHE A 14 35.80 20.43 30.84
N LEU A 15 35.00 19.68 31.63
CA LEU A 15 34.66 18.28 31.38
C LEU A 15 33.72 18.27 30.17
N LEU A 16 34.22 17.92 28.99
CA LEU A 16 33.44 17.71 27.78
C LEU A 16 32.74 16.33 27.93
N VAL A 17 31.51 16.34 28.47
CA VAL A 17 30.65 15.17 28.41
C VAL A 17 30.16 15.04 26.96
N ALA A 18 30.82 14.18 26.19
CA ALA A 18 30.32 13.78 24.89
C ALA A 18 29.04 12.94 25.09
N ALA A 19 27.88 13.60 24.95
CA ALA A 19 26.61 12.91 24.79
C ALA A 19 26.67 12.14 23.46
N LEU A 20 26.89 10.83 23.54
CA LEU A 20 26.63 9.92 22.44
C LEU A 20 25.11 9.93 22.20
N SER A 21 24.65 10.84 21.38
CA SER A 21 23.33 10.77 20.77
C SER A 21 23.35 9.56 19.86
N SER A 22 22.80 8.44 20.35
CA SER A 22 22.43 7.31 19.50
C SER A 22 21.37 7.83 18.54
N PHE A 23 21.79 8.21 17.34
CA PHE A 23 20.87 8.32 16.22
C PHE A 23 20.34 6.90 16.02
N ALA A 24 19.14 6.61 16.53
CA ALA A 24 18.33 5.54 15.99
C ALA A 24 18.05 6.00 14.55
N GLY A 25 18.77 5.42 13.60
CA GLY A 25 18.43 5.52 12.19
C GLY A 25 17.01 4.99 11.99
N PRO A 26 16.33 5.35 10.90
CA PRO A 26 15.01 4.81 10.59
C PRO A 26 15.08 3.30 10.76
N ALA A 27 14.05 2.72 11.42
CA ALA A 27 13.98 1.29 11.72
C ALA A 27 14.37 0.51 10.46
N GLY A 28 15.50 -0.17 10.51
CA GLY A 28 16.13 -0.77 9.35
C GLY A 28 15.16 -1.74 8.70
N ALA A 29 14.76 -1.47 7.47
CA ALA A 29 14.06 -2.43 6.64
C ALA A 29 14.83 -3.76 6.69
N GLN A 30 14.17 -4.83 7.11
CA GLN A 30 14.78 -6.17 7.13
C GLN A 30 15.15 -6.53 5.69
N PRO A 31 16.41 -6.90 5.38
CA PRO A 31 16.90 -6.99 4.00
C PRO A 31 16.24 -8.05 3.13
N ASN A 32 15.26 -8.80 3.62
CA ASN A 32 14.54 -9.87 2.91
C ASN A 32 13.02 -9.82 3.10
N GLN A 33 12.46 -8.71 3.58
CA GLN A 33 11.01 -8.58 3.72
C GLN A 33 10.42 -7.96 2.45
N LEU A 34 9.38 -8.59 1.90
CA LEU A 34 8.65 -8.04 0.76
C LEU A 34 8.03 -6.69 1.14
N GLN A 35 8.11 -5.74 0.23
CA GLN A 35 7.45 -4.45 0.34
C GLN A 35 6.15 -4.49 -0.45
N TYR A 36 5.03 -4.19 0.21
CA TYR A 36 3.73 -4.02 -0.40
C TYR A 36 3.41 -2.54 -0.49
N VAL A 37 2.91 -2.10 -1.63
CA VAL A 37 2.58 -0.68 -1.86
C VAL A 37 1.23 -0.59 -2.56
N VAL A 38 0.38 0.31 -2.08
CA VAL A 38 -0.84 0.71 -2.75
C VAL A 38 -0.76 2.22 -2.99
N ILE A 39 -0.87 2.65 -4.25
CA ILE A 39 -0.88 4.07 -4.61
C ILE A 39 -2.23 4.41 -5.21
N TYR A 40 -2.97 5.34 -4.62
CA TYR A 40 -4.24 5.81 -5.14
C TYR A 40 -4.05 7.05 -5.99
N ALA A 41 -4.71 7.06 -7.14
CA ALA A 41 -4.75 8.19 -8.07
C ALA A 41 -6.20 8.56 -8.39
N GLU A 42 -6.58 9.78 -8.07
CA GLU A 42 -7.84 10.38 -8.51
C GLU A 42 -7.55 11.37 -9.64
N PHE A 43 -8.06 11.09 -10.83
CA PHE A 43 -7.91 11.98 -11.98
C PHE A 43 -9.07 12.95 -12.09
N LYS A 44 -8.83 14.11 -12.67
CA LYS A 44 -9.91 14.95 -13.18
C LYS A 44 -10.73 14.14 -14.19
N PRO A 45 -12.06 14.21 -14.15
CA PRO A 45 -12.90 13.37 -15.03
C PRO A 45 -12.55 13.47 -16.53
N ALA A 46 -12.12 14.66 -16.98
CA ALA A 46 -11.73 14.88 -18.39
C ALA A 46 -10.36 14.25 -18.73
N ASP A 47 -9.52 13.99 -17.73
CA ASP A 47 -8.15 13.51 -17.91
C ASP A 47 -7.99 12.01 -17.56
N THR A 48 -9.09 11.32 -17.25
CA THR A 48 -9.12 9.92 -16.83
C THR A 48 -8.37 8.99 -17.78
N GLU A 49 -8.63 9.06 -19.08
CA GLU A 49 -7.95 8.21 -20.07
C GLU A 49 -6.47 8.56 -20.22
N ALA A 50 -6.11 9.84 -20.18
CA ALA A 50 -4.72 10.26 -20.25
C ALA A 50 -3.95 9.80 -19.02
N GLY A 51 -4.55 9.93 -17.84
CA GLY A 51 -3.98 9.42 -16.59
C GLY A 51 -3.79 7.92 -16.59
N GLY A 52 -4.81 7.16 -17.01
CA GLY A 52 -4.73 5.71 -17.13
C GLY A 52 -3.58 5.24 -18.02
N ARG A 53 -3.38 5.86 -19.20
CA ARG A 53 -2.24 5.56 -20.07
C ARG A 53 -0.89 5.79 -19.39
N VAL A 54 -0.75 6.88 -18.64
CA VAL A 54 0.51 7.13 -17.91
C VAL A 54 0.72 6.10 -16.80
N LEU A 55 -0.35 5.65 -16.12
CA LEU A 55 -0.23 4.55 -15.14
C LEU A 55 0.17 3.23 -15.80
N ASP A 56 -0.34 2.90 -16.99
CA ASP A 56 0.05 1.69 -17.74
C ASP A 56 1.52 1.76 -18.18
N GLU A 57 2.00 2.93 -18.61
CA GLU A 57 3.40 3.14 -18.92
C GLU A 57 4.29 3.01 -17.66
N LEU A 58 3.84 3.52 -16.52
CA LEU A 58 4.51 3.36 -15.22
C LEU A 58 4.56 1.88 -14.81
N ALA A 59 3.45 1.14 -14.96
CA ALA A 59 3.41 -0.29 -14.67
C ALA A 59 4.35 -1.09 -15.58
N SER A 60 4.38 -0.78 -16.87
CA SER A 60 5.31 -1.40 -17.83
C SER A 60 6.76 -1.18 -17.43
N GLN A 61 7.10 0.02 -16.98
CA GLN A 61 8.41 0.37 -16.45
C GLN A 61 8.71 -0.36 -15.13
N GLY A 62 7.73 -0.41 -14.21
CA GLY A 62 7.83 -1.13 -12.95
C GLY A 62 8.10 -2.62 -13.17
N LEU A 63 7.36 -3.27 -14.08
CA LEU A 63 7.53 -4.68 -14.44
C LEU A 63 8.89 -5.02 -15.07
N ALA A 64 9.57 -4.03 -15.64
CA ALA A 64 10.93 -4.17 -16.16
C ALA A 64 12.02 -3.90 -15.10
N SER A 65 11.64 -3.45 -13.91
CA SER A 65 12.57 -3.03 -12.86
C SER A 65 13.08 -4.21 -12.04
N VAL A 66 14.29 -4.07 -11.51
CA VAL A 66 14.90 -5.09 -10.64
C VAL A 66 14.15 -5.15 -9.31
N GLY A 67 13.77 -6.36 -8.91
CA GLY A 67 13.14 -6.61 -7.63
C GLY A 67 11.63 -6.47 -7.63
N VAL A 68 10.98 -6.10 -8.74
CA VAL A 68 9.53 -6.19 -8.84
C VAL A 68 9.07 -7.65 -8.83
N ILE A 69 8.00 -7.90 -8.10
CA ILE A 69 7.33 -9.20 -8.05
C ILE A 69 5.95 -9.09 -8.70
N ARG A 70 5.24 -8.01 -8.42
CA ARG A 70 3.91 -7.72 -8.96
C ARG A 70 3.74 -6.22 -9.16
N PHE A 71 3.02 -5.84 -10.22
CA PHE A 71 2.63 -4.46 -10.48
C PHE A 71 1.31 -4.46 -11.26
N ASP A 72 0.23 -4.06 -10.63
CA ASP A 72 -1.11 -4.04 -11.19
C ASP A 72 -1.64 -2.60 -11.26
N VAL A 73 -2.30 -2.26 -12.37
CA VAL A 73 -3.10 -1.05 -12.51
C VAL A 73 -4.56 -1.43 -12.38
N LEU A 74 -5.23 -0.87 -11.41
CA LEU A 74 -6.60 -1.17 -11.04
C LEU A 74 -7.48 0.07 -11.23
N GLN A 75 -8.67 -0.08 -11.81
CA GLN A 75 -9.66 0.99 -11.93
C GLN A 75 -10.86 0.68 -11.05
N GLN A 76 -11.29 1.63 -10.23
CA GLN A 76 -12.40 1.44 -9.30
C GLN A 76 -13.71 1.21 -10.08
N VAL A 77 -14.51 0.23 -9.68
CA VAL A 77 -15.72 -0.21 -10.39
C VAL A 77 -16.66 0.97 -10.42
N ASP A 78 -17.25 1.64 -9.75
CA ASP A 78 -18.26 2.68 -9.93
C ASP A 78 -17.69 4.12 -10.03
N ARG A 79 -16.34 4.24 -10.03
CA ARG A 79 -15.66 5.55 -10.06
C ARG A 79 -14.52 5.53 -11.07
N ARG A 80 -14.85 5.69 -12.36
CA ARG A 80 -13.90 5.52 -13.48
C ARG A 80 -12.65 6.40 -13.42
N ASN A 81 -12.69 7.52 -12.71
CA ASN A 81 -11.55 8.42 -12.52
C ASN A 81 -10.68 8.07 -11.30
N PHE A 82 -11.00 6.97 -10.60
CA PHE A 82 -10.22 6.47 -9.47
C PHE A 82 -9.46 5.21 -9.86
N PHE A 83 -8.16 5.24 -9.61
CA PHE A 83 -7.24 4.13 -9.86
C PHE A 83 -6.48 3.77 -8.59
N ALA A 84 -6.01 2.53 -8.55
CA ALA A 84 -5.01 2.09 -7.60
C ALA A 84 -3.90 1.36 -8.33
N LEU A 85 -2.65 1.58 -7.92
CA LEU A 85 -1.53 0.70 -8.24
C LEU A 85 -1.35 -0.23 -7.06
N PHE A 86 -1.28 -1.53 -7.32
CA PHE A 86 -0.94 -2.52 -6.32
C PHE A 86 0.39 -3.17 -6.69
N GLU A 87 1.37 -2.98 -5.83
CA GLU A 87 2.76 -3.35 -6.11
C GLU A 87 3.31 -4.27 -5.02
N ILE A 88 4.13 -5.24 -5.42
CA ILE A 88 4.93 -6.07 -4.53
C ILE A 88 6.38 -6.03 -5.00
N TRP A 89 7.26 -5.68 -4.10
CA TRP A 89 8.69 -5.60 -4.34
C TRP A 89 9.44 -6.57 -3.43
N SER A 90 10.59 -7.05 -3.91
CA SER A 90 11.45 -7.96 -3.15
C SER A 90 12.04 -7.33 -1.87
N SER A 91 11.99 -6.01 -1.77
CA SER A 91 12.41 -5.25 -0.58
C SER A 91 12.00 -3.77 -0.70
N ALA A 92 11.94 -3.06 0.41
CA ALA A 92 11.79 -1.60 0.44
C ALA A 92 12.90 -0.87 -0.35
N GLN A 93 14.12 -1.43 -0.39
CA GLN A 93 15.20 -0.86 -1.17
C GLN A 93 14.95 -0.96 -2.68
N ALA A 94 14.38 -2.09 -3.17
CA ALA A 94 14.02 -2.26 -4.57
C ALA A 94 12.92 -1.27 -4.98
N PHE A 95 11.90 -1.10 -4.14
CA PHE A 95 10.85 -0.09 -4.33
C PHE A 95 11.45 1.32 -4.38
N ALA A 96 12.23 1.71 -3.39
CA ALA A 96 12.85 3.03 -3.34
C ALA A 96 13.76 3.30 -4.56
N ALA A 97 14.47 2.29 -5.07
CA ALA A 97 15.28 2.43 -6.27
C ALA A 97 14.45 2.68 -7.53
N PHE A 98 13.28 2.01 -7.65
CA PHE A 98 12.32 2.26 -8.72
C PHE A 98 11.71 3.66 -8.60
N GLU A 99 11.15 3.99 -7.45
CA GLU A 99 10.47 5.26 -7.18
C GLU A 99 11.40 6.46 -7.46
N ASN A 100 12.64 6.42 -6.98
CA ASN A 100 13.60 7.51 -7.15
C ASN A 100 14.34 7.50 -8.50
N SER A 101 14.00 6.58 -9.41
CA SER A 101 14.58 6.60 -10.76
C SER A 101 14.12 7.84 -11.54
N SER A 102 14.98 8.38 -12.39
CA SER A 102 14.62 9.55 -13.22
C SER A 102 13.43 9.26 -14.15
N ALA A 103 13.28 8.01 -14.59
CA ALA A 103 12.19 7.59 -15.44
C ALA A 103 10.84 7.58 -14.68
N THR A 104 10.79 7.06 -13.46
CA THR A 104 9.60 7.08 -12.59
C THR A 104 9.22 8.51 -12.21
N GLN A 105 10.19 9.34 -11.84
CA GLN A 105 9.97 10.74 -11.52
C GLN A 105 9.43 11.55 -12.72
N ALA A 106 9.85 11.20 -13.93
CA ALA A 106 9.27 11.79 -15.15
C ALA A 106 7.79 11.40 -15.33
N ARG A 107 7.39 10.17 -14.97
CA ARG A 107 5.98 9.75 -14.98
C ARG A 107 5.15 10.48 -13.92
N PHE A 108 5.65 10.61 -12.71
CA PHE A 108 4.97 11.40 -11.67
C PHE A 108 4.79 12.87 -12.09
N THR A 109 5.78 13.44 -12.79
CA THR A 109 5.67 14.79 -13.36
C THR A 109 4.58 14.87 -14.43
N GLN A 110 4.38 13.82 -15.25
CA GLN A 110 3.30 13.75 -16.23
C GLN A 110 1.94 13.56 -15.59
N LEU A 111 1.85 12.78 -14.50
CA LEU A 111 0.61 12.57 -13.77
C LEU A 111 0.11 13.82 -13.04
N ALA A 112 1.01 14.59 -12.44
CA ALA A 112 0.66 15.69 -11.56
C ALA A 112 -0.41 16.67 -12.11
N PRO A 113 -0.35 17.16 -13.36
CA PRO A 113 -1.37 18.06 -13.91
C PRO A 113 -2.72 17.38 -14.20
N LEU A 114 -2.78 16.04 -14.28
CA LEU A 114 -3.97 15.26 -14.59
C LEU A 114 -4.77 14.89 -13.34
N LEU A 115 -4.12 14.93 -12.18
CA LEU A 115 -4.70 14.53 -10.89
C LEU A 115 -5.68 15.60 -10.38
N GLU A 116 -6.75 15.13 -9.73
CA GLU A 116 -7.69 15.95 -8.95
C GLU A 116 -7.12 16.19 -7.52
N ALA A 117 -6.47 15.18 -6.95
CA ALA A 117 -5.79 15.21 -5.65
C ALA A 117 -4.38 14.65 -5.77
N PRO A 118 -3.45 14.97 -4.85
CA PRO A 118 -2.14 14.33 -4.80
C PRO A 118 -2.26 12.80 -4.72
N LEU A 119 -1.27 12.07 -5.25
CA LEU A 119 -1.19 10.61 -5.06
C LEU A 119 -1.19 10.29 -3.55
N ASP A 120 -1.95 9.27 -3.16
CA ASP A 120 -1.97 8.74 -1.79
C ASP A 120 -1.25 7.38 -1.80
N GLU A 121 0.00 7.38 -1.34
CA GLU A 121 0.84 6.19 -1.26
C GLU A 121 0.77 5.58 0.14
N ARG A 122 0.53 4.28 0.18
CA ARG A 122 0.43 3.51 1.41
C ARG A 122 1.25 2.24 1.29
N ASP A 123 2.40 2.25 1.89
CA ASP A 123 3.26 1.08 1.99
C ASP A 123 2.94 0.26 3.25
N GLY A 124 3.25 -1.03 3.20
CA GLY A 124 2.88 -1.94 4.28
C GLY A 124 3.64 -3.25 4.28
N ASN A 125 3.38 -4.02 5.32
CA ASN A 125 3.97 -5.34 5.53
C ASN A 125 2.86 -6.38 5.68
N LEU A 126 3.08 -7.56 5.10
CA LEU A 126 2.18 -8.69 5.27
C LEU A 126 2.18 -9.15 6.73
N LEU A 127 1.00 -9.21 7.34
CA LEU A 127 0.76 -9.77 8.66
C LEU A 127 0.25 -11.20 8.58
N GLU A 128 -0.79 -11.43 7.76
CA GLU A 128 -1.46 -12.73 7.65
C GLU A 128 -1.91 -12.98 6.22
N GLY A 129 -2.08 -14.24 5.86
CA GLY A 129 -2.57 -14.67 4.56
C GLY A 129 -1.51 -14.78 3.48
N THR A 130 -1.95 -14.82 2.23
CA THR A 130 -1.07 -15.01 1.07
C THR A 130 -1.47 -14.09 -0.07
N VAL A 131 -0.50 -13.43 -0.66
CA VAL A 131 -0.67 -12.74 -1.93
C VAL A 131 -0.01 -13.58 -3.03
N ASN A 132 -0.80 -13.97 -4.04
CA ASN A 132 -0.25 -14.72 -5.16
C ASN A 132 0.70 -13.81 -5.99
N PRO A 133 2.01 -14.10 -6.01
CA PRO A 133 2.97 -13.27 -6.73
C PRO A 133 2.92 -13.47 -8.25
N ARG A 134 2.21 -14.50 -8.73
CA ARG A 134 2.30 -14.94 -10.13
C ARG A 134 1.30 -14.27 -11.07
N SER A 135 0.32 -13.53 -10.59
CA SER A 135 -0.57 -12.82 -11.49
C SER A 135 0.09 -11.53 -11.98
N ARG A 136 1.00 -11.67 -12.92
CA ARG A 136 1.57 -10.52 -13.65
C ARG A 136 0.55 -9.85 -14.58
N HIS A 137 -0.58 -10.51 -14.79
CA HIS A 137 -1.74 -10.01 -15.52
C HIS A 137 -2.96 -10.55 -14.82
N ALA A 138 -3.75 -9.68 -14.25
CA ALA A 138 -5.04 -10.07 -13.71
C ALA A 138 -5.95 -10.52 -14.87
N GLU A 139 -6.65 -11.62 -14.65
CA GLU A 139 -7.66 -12.05 -15.61
C GLU A 139 -8.79 -11.03 -15.67
N PRO A 140 -9.33 -10.69 -16.85
CA PRO A 140 -10.35 -9.63 -17.00
C PRO A 140 -11.62 -9.81 -16.17
N ARG A 141 -11.86 -11.02 -15.65
CA ARG A 141 -13.02 -11.36 -14.80
C ARG A 141 -12.77 -11.24 -13.31
N GLN A 142 -11.51 -11.07 -12.90
CA GLN A 142 -11.15 -10.95 -11.49
C GLN A 142 -11.75 -9.69 -10.89
N ILE A 143 -12.12 -9.80 -9.62
CA ILE A 143 -12.49 -8.68 -8.76
C ILE A 143 -11.38 -8.50 -7.75
N PHE A 144 -10.81 -7.31 -7.69
CA PHE A 144 -9.90 -6.88 -6.66
C PHE A 144 -10.67 -6.08 -5.63
N VAL A 145 -10.41 -6.36 -4.36
CA VAL A 145 -10.92 -5.55 -3.26
C VAL A 145 -9.75 -5.07 -2.43
N ILE A 146 -9.75 -3.79 -2.15
CA ILE A 146 -8.81 -3.19 -1.21
C ILE A 146 -9.65 -2.51 -0.15
N THR A 147 -9.54 -3.02 1.08
CA THR A 147 -10.32 -2.51 2.20
C THR A 147 -9.38 -1.84 3.21
N HIS A 148 -9.69 -0.60 3.60
CA HIS A 148 -9.00 0.06 4.69
C HIS A 148 -9.74 -0.22 5.99
N VAL A 149 -8.98 -0.65 6.99
CA VAL A 149 -9.48 -0.95 8.34
C VAL A 149 -8.67 -0.14 9.34
N ASP A 150 -9.28 0.92 9.84
CA ASP A 150 -8.68 1.77 10.86
C ASP A 150 -9.25 1.36 12.22
N ILE A 151 -8.40 0.82 13.08
CA ILE A 151 -8.77 0.36 14.42
C ILE A 151 -8.51 1.49 15.42
N GLU A 152 -9.37 1.63 16.42
CA GLU A 152 -9.06 2.49 17.56
C GLU A 152 -7.76 2.03 18.21
N PRO A 153 -6.77 2.93 18.47
CA PRO A 153 -5.44 2.53 18.92
C PRO A 153 -5.42 1.62 20.16
N GLN A 154 -6.36 1.84 21.10
CA GLN A 154 -6.48 1.01 22.31
C GLN A 154 -7.11 -0.37 22.06
N SER A 155 -7.73 -0.58 20.91
CA SER A 155 -8.46 -1.81 20.57
C SER A 155 -7.67 -2.75 19.65
N VAL A 156 -6.48 -2.35 19.19
CA VAL A 156 -5.68 -3.14 18.22
C VAL A 156 -5.42 -4.56 18.70
N ALA A 157 -5.05 -4.74 19.98
CA ALA A 157 -4.75 -6.06 20.51
C ALA A 157 -5.98 -7.00 20.52
N GLN A 158 -7.18 -6.47 20.60
CA GLN A 158 -8.43 -7.23 20.55
C GLN A 158 -8.90 -7.46 19.10
N ALA A 159 -8.67 -6.50 18.21
CA ALA A 159 -9.09 -6.57 16.82
C ALA A 159 -8.23 -7.51 15.96
N LEU A 160 -6.92 -7.60 16.24
CA LEU A 160 -6.02 -8.44 15.45
C LEU A 160 -6.46 -9.91 15.36
N PRO A 161 -6.86 -10.60 16.44
CA PRO A 161 -7.37 -11.97 16.34
C PRO A 161 -8.64 -12.10 15.48
N VAL A 162 -9.49 -11.06 15.44
CA VAL A 162 -10.70 -11.04 14.60
C VAL A 162 -10.30 -10.92 13.13
N LEU A 163 -9.34 -10.04 12.80
CA LEU A 163 -8.78 -9.89 11.47
C LEU A 163 -8.08 -11.17 10.99
N ASP A 164 -7.26 -11.81 11.84
CA ASP A 164 -6.54 -13.05 11.52
C ASP A 164 -7.51 -14.20 11.23
N THR A 165 -8.56 -14.36 12.05
CA THR A 165 -9.60 -15.37 11.84
C THR A 165 -10.31 -15.15 10.51
N PHE A 166 -10.68 -13.90 10.22
CA PHE A 166 -11.35 -13.54 8.97
C PHE A 166 -10.49 -13.88 7.73
N VAL A 167 -9.18 -13.55 7.77
CA VAL A 167 -8.27 -13.92 6.68
C VAL A 167 -8.18 -15.42 6.48
N SER A 168 -8.07 -16.17 7.57
CA SER A 168 -7.96 -17.64 7.54
C SER A 168 -9.22 -18.30 6.97
N ASP A 169 -10.39 -17.88 7.42
CA ASP A 169 -11.67 -18.42 6.99
C ASP A 169 -11.94 -18.08 5.52
N SER A 170 -11.72 -16.82 5.14
CA SER A 170 -11.95 -16.32 3.79
C SER A 170 -11.02 -16.93 2.74
N ALA A 171 -9.78 -17.28 3.11
CA ALA A 171 -8.84 -17.94 2.20
C ALA A 171 -9.34 -19.29 1.68
N SER A 172 -10.30 -19.89 2.36
CA SER A 172 -10.92 -21.19 2.01
C SER A 172 -12.16 -21.05 1.11
N ASP A 173 -12.65 -19.85 0.88
CA ASP A 173 -13.85 -19.61 0.08
C ASP A 173 -13.64 -19.98 -1.39
N PRO A 174 -14.63 -20.60 -2.05
CA PRO A 174 -14.54 -20.94 -3.45
C PRO A 174 -14.31 -19.71 -4.35
N GLY A 175 -13.22 -19.75 -5.10
CA GLY A 175 -12.86 -18.68 -6.04
C GLY A 175 -12.05 -17.53 -5.43
N VAL A 176 -11.68 -17.58 -4.15
CA VAL A 176 -10.67 -16.71 -3.57
C VAL A 176 -9.30 -17.10 -4.11
N GLN A 177 -8.54 -16.12 -4.60
CA GLN A 177 -7.20 -16.31 -5.15
C GLN A 177 -6.13 -15.63 -4.29
N THR A 178 -6.51 -14.60 -3.58
CA THR A 178 -5.69 -13.86 -2.62
C THR A 178 -6.60 -13.40 -1.50
N PHE A 179 -6.17 -13.61 -0.28
CA PHE A 179 -6.74 -12.98 0.90
C PHE A 179 -5.60 -12.70 1.88
N ALA A 180 -5.36 -11.43 2.17
CA ALA A 180 -4.20 -11.01 2.95
C ALA A 180 -4.48 -9.78 3.78
N LEU A 181 -3.90 -9.74 4.96
CA LEU A 181 -3.89 -8.59 5.86
C LEU A 181 -2.51 -7.94 5.82
N LEU A 182 -2.49 -6.65 5.53
CA LEU A 182 -1.29 -5.81 5.61
C LEU A 182 -1.41 -4.84 6.77
N SER A 183 -0.31 -4.59 7.48
CA SER A 183 -0.17 -3.41 8.34
C SER A 183 0.34 -2.25 7.51
N GLN A 184 -0.17 -1.04 7.70
CA GLN A 184 0.35 0.15 7.06
C GLN A 184 1.59 0.65 7.81
N SER A 185 2.67 0.95 7.08
CA SER A 185 3.91 1.47 7.65
C SER A 185 3.69 2.83 8.31
N GLY A 186 4.43 3.09 9.38
CA GLY A 186 4.35 4.36 10.11
C GLY A 186 3.12 4.50 11.02
N THR A 187 2.22 3.53 11.03
CA THR A 187 1.04 3.48 11.93
C THR A 187 1.00 2.15 12.68
N THR A 188 0.27 2.10 13.78
CA THR A 188 0.11 0.87 14.57
C THR A 188 -1.31 0.30 14.52
N ASN A 189 -2.23 1.05 13.92
CA ASN A 189 -3.66 0.79 13.97
C ASN A 189 -4.36 0.91 12.60
N HIS A 190 -3.61 1.10 11.52
CA HIS A 190 -4.14 1.11 10.16
C HIS A 190 -3.74 -0.17 9.44
N PHE A 191 -4.74 -0.83 8.86
CA PHE A 191 -4.58 -2.09 8.16
C PHE A 191 -5.23 -2.02 6.78
N GLN A 192 -4.81 -2.94 5.90
CA GLN A 192 -5.44 -3.12 4.59
C GLN A 192 -5.71 -4.61 4.38
N LEU A 193 -6.92 -4.94 3.94
CA LEU A 193 -7.22 -6.24 3.39
C LEU A 193 -7.05 -6.16 1.87
N ILE A 194 -6.30 -7.11 1.33
CA ILE A 194 -6.10 -7.30 -0.11
C ILE A 194 -6.77 -8.61 -0.51
N GLU A 195 -7.80 -8.50 -1.32
CA GLU A 195 -8.64 -9.63 -1.69
C GLU A 195 -8.72 -9.73 -3.22
N VAL A 196 -8.56 -10.92 -3.75
CA VAL A 196 -8.71 -11.18 -5.19
C VAL A 196 -9.61 -12.38 -5.39
N PHE A 197 -10.69 -12.15 -6.10
CA PHE A 197 -11.68 -13.17 -6.45
C PHE A 197 -11.58 -13.49 -7.93
N ALA A 198 -11.73 -14.76 -8.29
CA ALA A 198 -11.67 -15.25 -9.67
C ALA A 198 -12.72 -14.60 -10.58
N HIS A 199 -13.87 -14.21 -10.01
CA HIS A 199 -14.97 -13.58 -10.71
C HIS A 199 -15.98 -12.96 -9.73
N ARG A 200 -16.86 -12.10 -10.22
CA ARG A 200 -17.88 -11.39 -9.43
C ARG A 200 -18.73 -12.33 -8.56
N GLN A 201 -19.13 -13.50 -9.06
CA GLN A 201 -19.94 -14.43 -8.29
C GLN A 201 -19.21 -14.97 -7.04
N ALA A 202 -17.88 -15.16 -7.12
CA ALA A 202 -17.09 -15.56 -5.94
C ALA A 202 -17.08 -14.47 -4.89
N PHE A 203 -16.90 -13.22 -5.29
CA PHE A 203 -17.04 -12.06 -4.39
C PHE A 203 -18.43 -11.98 -3.76
N ASP A 204 -19.49 -12.08 -4.56
CA ASP A 204 -20.88 -12.02 -4.05
C ASP A 204 -21.19 -13.15 -3.05
N ALA A 205 -20.62 -14.33 -3.26
CA ALA A 205 -20.73 -15.45 -2.32
C ALA A 205 -19.98 -15.18 -1.02
N HIS A 206 -18.74 -14.66 -1.11
CA HIS A 206 -17.93 -14.30 0.05
C HIS A 206 -18.62 -13.23 0.92
N VAL A 207 -19.12 -12.13 0.35
CA VAL A 207 -19.75 -11.06 1.14
C VAL A 207 -21.05 -11.49 1.84
N SER A 208 -21.67 -12.58 1.36
CA SER A 208 -22.88 -13.17 1.97
C SER A 208 -22.58 -14.39 2.86
N ALA A 209 -21.32 -14.83 2.93
CA ALA A 209 -20.92 -15.94 3.78
C ALA A 209 -21.06 -15.59 5.28
N GLN A 210 -21.41 -16.58 6.11
CA GLN A 210 -21.68 -16.34 7.53
C GLN A 210 -20.45 -15.77 8.24
N HIS A 211 -19.24 -16.28 7.98
CA HIS A 211 -18.01 -15.77 8.59
C HIS A 211 -17.73 -14.30 8.23
N THR A 212 -18.11 -13.84 7.01
CA THR A 212 -17.97 -12.43 6.62
C THR A 212 -18.97 -11.54 7.37
N LEU A 213 -20.20 -12.01 7.58
CA LEU A 213 -21.20 -11.29 8.35
C LEU A 213 -20.79 -11.20 9.83
N ASP A 214 -20.36 -12.32 10.41
CA ASP A 214 -19.87 -12.38 11.79
C ASP A 214 -18.64 -11.47 11.99
N PHE A 215 -17.68 -11.50 11.06
CA PHE A 215 -16.54 -10.61 11.07
C PHE A 215 -16.91 -9.13 11.10
N ARG A 216 -17.86 -8.71 10.27
CA ARG A 216 -18.29 -7.31 10.20
C ARG A 216 -18.96 -6.88 11.51
N ASP A 217 -19.75 -7.75 12.12
CA ASP A 217 -20.38 -7.50 13.41
C ASP A 217 -19.33 -7.40 14.54
N ASP A 218 -18.38 -8.34 14.58
CA ASP A 218 -17.32 -8.37 15.58
C ASP A 218 -16.39 -7.17 15.47
N LEU A 219 -15.99 -6.81 14.23
CA LEU A 219 -15.08 -5.70 13.98
C LEU A 219 -15.68 -4.35 14.35
N GLN A 220 -17.00 -4.18 14.25
CA GLN A 220 -17.66 -2.88 14.42
C GLN A 220 -17.37 -2.21 15.76
N SER A 221 -17.09 -3.00 16.80
CA SER A 221 -16.77 -2.46 18.13
C SER A 221 -15.34 -1.92 18.26
N PHE A 222 -14.48 -2.14 17.27
CA PHE A 222 -13.06 -1.81 17.29
C PHE A 222 -12.65 -0.72 16.29
N ILE A 223 -13.49 -0.44 15.28
CA ILE A 223 -13.12 0.50 14.21
C ILE A 223 -13.16 1.95 14.69
N GLY A 224 -12.12 2.71 14.34
CA GLY A 224 -11.99 4.15 14.58
C GLY A 224 -12.46 5.02 13.41
N ALA A 225 -12.70 4.42 12.23
CA ALA A 225 -13.21 5.06 11.03
C ALA A 225 -14.14 4.09 10.28
N PRO A 226 -14.98 4.58 9.35
CA PRO A 226 -15.82 3.72 8.54
C PRO A 226 -15.01 2.67 7.79
N TYR A 227 -15.53 1.44 7.73
CA TYR A 227 -14.98 0.35 6.92
C TYR A 227 -15.02 0.73 5.44
N ASP A 228 -13.85 0.96 4.82
CA ASP A 228 -13.74 1.50 3.46
C ASP A 228 -13.34 0.39 2.49
N GLU A 229 -14.32 -0.33 1.98
CA GLU A 229 -14.19 -1.42 1.02
C GLU A 229 -14.34 -0.87 -0.40
N ARG A 230 -13.31 -1.03 -1.23
CA ARG A 230 -13.27 -0.54 -2.61
C ARG A 230 -13.04 -1.69 -3.58
N LEU A 231 -13.92 -1.78 -4.58
CA LEU A 231 -13.85 -2.79 -5.63
C LEU A 231 -13.17 -2.22 -6.86
N TYR A 232 -12.33 -3.05 -7.49
CA TYR A 232 -11.58 -2.69 -8.69
C TYR A 232 -11.66 -3.78 -9.73
N HIS A 233 -11.56 -3.35 -10.99
CA HIS A 233 -11.20 -4.20 -12.13
C HIS A 233 -9.77 -3.90 -12.54
N PHE A 234 -9.15 -4.87 -13.21
CA PHE A 234 -7.89 -4.63 -13.88
C PHE A 234 -8.09 -3.56 -14.98
N SER A 235 -7.22 -2.57 -15.03
CA SER A 235 -7.29 -1.54 -16.06
C SER A 235 -6.84 -2.11 -17.40
N SER A 236 -7.73 -2.07 -18.41
CA SER A 236 -7.45 -2.53 -19.77
C SER A 236 -7.01 -1.39 -20.69
N THR A 237 -6.53 -0.26 -20.17
CA THR A 237 -6.18 0.90 -20.99
C THR A 237 -5.03 0.61 -22.00
N GLY A 238 -4.27 -0.50 -21.79
CA GLY A 238 -3.23 -0.94 -22.75
C GLY A 238 -3.72 -1.79 -23.93
N ASP A 239 -4.97 -2.25 -23.94
CA ASP A 239 -5.48 -3.23 -24.93
C ASP A 239 -6.52 -2.63 -25.91
N ALA A 240 -6.58 -1.31 -26.05
CA ALA A 240 -7.52 -0.64 -26.97
C ALA A 240 -7.26 -0.91 -28.48
N THR A 241 -6.34 -1.84 -28.82
CA THR A 241 -6.04 -2.19 -30.23
C THR A 241 -6.51 -3.58 -30.67
N ALA A 242 -7.20 -4.35 -29.83
CA ALA A 242 -7.65 -5.71 -30.16
C ALA A 242 -9.18 -5.91 -30.11
N GLY A 243 -9.96 -4.85 -30.28
CA GLY A 243 -11.42 -4.91 -30.39
C GLY A 243 -11.92 -4.64 -31.80
N GLY A 244 -11.44 -5.41 -32.79
CA GLY A 244 -12.09 -5.51 -34.10
C GLY A 244 -13.40 -6.27 -33.93
N HIS A 245 -14.50 -5.64 -34.32
CA HIS A 245 -15.80 -6.24 -34.54
C HIS A 245 -15.70 -7.58 -35.26
N GLU A 246 -16.34 -8.60 -34.74
CA GLU A 246 -17.00 -9.60 -35.57
C GLU A 246 -18.45 -9.72 -35.11
N ASP A 247 -19.34 -9.58 -36.09
CA ASP A 247 -20.81 -9.59 -36.09
C ASP A 247 -21.43 -10.87 -35.47
#